data_092114a9844d50c8ad66e33f9120eb52
#
_entry.id   092114a9844d50c8ad66e33f9120eb52
#
_cell.length_a   1.000
_cell.length_b   1.000
_cell.length_c   1.000
_cell.angle_alpha   90.00
_cell.angle_beta   90.00
_cell.angle_gamma   90.00
#
_symmetry.space_group_name_H-M   'P 1'
#
loop_
_entity.id
_entity.type
_entity.pdbx_description
1 polymer ?
#
loop_
_entity_poly.entity_id
_entity_poly.type
_entity_poly.pdbx_seq_one_letter_code
_entity_poly.pdbx_strand_id
1 'polypeptide(L)'
;MPDAKRKQKPPVSVTVSIIGAGRLGTALAVALADKSYSIQSLVARTAASARKAAKLLDPLDDTAQVLAAKNLGSLQPADLFLITTPDDQIAHVASELARLENTRARAQKPTALHTSGALSAEVLAPLRKRGWSTGSIHPLISVSGSTTALDGAFWSIEGDKTALRVGKTIVRDLGGKSFSIRSEDKPLYHAAAVMSAGNVVALFDVALEMLMQCGLDRKTARSILLPLLASTVHNLETKDPAAALTGTFARGDIETVKRHLKALKTNKDALELYRLLGKRSLKLTKDHPQITQMLDSV
;
A
#
# COMPACT_ATOMS: atom_id res chain seq x y z
N MET A 1 -47.62 -17.21 -31.59
CA MET A 1 -47.30 -16.08 -30.72
C MET A 1 -45.86 -16.23 -30.25
N PRO A 2 -44.89 -15.43 -30.70
CA PRO A 2 -43.51 -15.57 -30.23
C PRO A 2 -43.37 -14.87 -28.88
N ASP A 3 -42.72 -15.60 -27.94
CA ASP A 3 -42.36 -15.20 -26.59
C ASP A 3 -41.60 -13.87 -26.60
N ALA A 4 -42.13 -12.88 -25.92
CA ALA A 4 -41.48 -11.62 -25.67
C ALA A 4 -40.31 -11.89 -24.70
N LYS A 5 -39.10 -12.00 -25.23
CA LYS A 5 -37.85 -12.00 -24.42
C LYS A 5 -37.87 -10.78 -23.49
N ARG A 6 -38.14 -11.03 -22.21
CA ARG A 6 -37.94 -10.06 -21.14
C ARG A 6 -36.49 -9.56 -21.26
N LYS A 7 -36.31 -8.33 -21.74
CA LYS A 7 -35.02 -7.63 -21.65
C LYS A 7 -34.61 -7.61 -20.17
N GLN A 8 -33.65 -8.44 -19.78
CA GLN A 8 -33.06 -8.34 -18.47
C GLN A 8 -32.51 -6.93 -18.36
N LYS A 9 -32.98 -6.18 -17.34
CA LYS A 9 -32.40 -4.91 -16.95
C LYS A 9 -30.90 -5.16 -16.71
N PRO A 10 -30.00 -4.34 -17.28
CA PRO A 10 -28.56 -4.52 -17.00
C PRO A 10 -28.34 -4.55 -15.49
N PRO A 11 -27.43 -5.40 -14.98
CA PRO A 11 -27.14 -5.44 -13.55
C PRO A 11 -26.78 -4.03 -13.09
N VAL A 12 -27.41 -3.58 -12.01
CA VAL A 12 -27.22 -2.22 -11.50
C VAL A 12 -25.77 -2.10 -11.04
N SER A 13 -24.95 -1.39 -11.79
CA SER A 13 -23.56 -1.13 -11.48
C SER A 13 -23.41 -0.46 -10.10
N VAL A 14 -22.46 -0.90 -9.29
CA VAL A 14 -22.12 -0.26 -8.00
C VAL A 14 -21.45 1.07 -8.28
N THR A 15 -22.02 2.15 -7.73
CA THR A 15 -21.42 3.49 -7.86
C THR A 15 -20.35 3.71 -6.81
N VAL A 16 -19.19 4.25 -7.24
CA VAL A 16 -17.99 4.43 -6.38
C VAL A 16 -17.53 5.87 -6.43
N SER A 17 -17.35 6.49 -5.27
CA SER A 17 -16.66 7.77 -5.11
C SER A 17 -15.29 7.57 -4.49
N ILE A 18 -14.24 8.08 -5.11
CA ILE A 18 -12.84 8.02 -4.65
C ILE A 18 -12.45 9.37 -4.05
N ILE A 19 -12.19 9.39 -2.74
CA ILE A 19 -11.71 10.58 -2.03
C ILE A 19 -10.21 10.43 -1.77
N GLY A 20 -9.41 11.14 -2.56
CA GLY A 20 -7.94 11.03 -2.56
C GLY A 20 -7.40 10.45 -3.87
N ALA A 21 -7.76 11.02 -5.03
CA ALA A 21 -7.28 10.58 -6.35
C ALA A 21 -5.77 10.87 -6.54
N GLY A 22 -4.95 10.33 -5.63
CA GLY A 22 -3.50 10.20 -5.70
C GLY A 22 -3.09 8.95 -6.48
N ARG A 23 -1.88 8.43 -6.26
CA ARG A 23 -1.38 7.21 -6.94
C ARG A 23 -2.30 6.02 -6.73
N LEU A 24 -2.56 5.66 -5.47
CA LEU A 24 -3.42 4.52 -5.13
C LEU A 24 -4.87 4.75 -5.53
N GLY A 25 -5.44 5.92 -5.19
CA GLY A 25 -6.84 6.23 -5.51
C GLY A 25 -7.10 6.21 -7.02
N THR A 26 -6.18 6.69 -7.84
CA THR A 26 -6.29 6.63 -9.29
C THR A 26 -6.14 5.20 -9.82
N ALA A 27 -5.17 4.42 -9.30
CA ALA A 27 -5.02 3.01 -9.68
C ALA A 27 -6.28 2.19 -9.35
N LEU A 28 -6.89 2.45 -8.17
CA LEU A 28 -8.16 1.82 -7.77
C LEU A 28 -9.31 2.25 -8.69
N ALA A 29 -9.41 3.54 -9.03
CA ALA A 29 -10.45 4.03 -9.92
C ALA A 29 -10.40 3.35 -11.30
N VAL A 30 -9.21 3.30 -11.90
CA VAL A 30 -8.99 2.63 -13.20
C VAL A 30 -9.32 1.14 -13.11
N ALA A 31 -8.76 0.44 -12.12
CA ALA A 31 -8.96 -1.00 -11.98
C ALA A 31 -10.43 -1.37 -11.69
N LEU A 32 -11.17 -0.54 -10.95
CA LEU A 32 -12.59 -0.76 -10.68
C LEU A 32 -13.47 -0.44 -11.91
N ALA A 33 -13.17 0.61 -12.67
CA ALA A 33 -13.86 0.92 -13.91
C ALA A 33 -13.77 -0.25 -14.90
N ASP A 34 -12.62 -0.88 -15.04
CA ASP A 34 -12.40 -2.09 -15.86
C ASP A 34 -13.22 -3.31 -15.38
N LYS A 35 -13.72 -3.30 -14.15
CA LYS A 35 -14.56 -4.35 -13.54
C LYS A 35 -16.04 -3.96 -13.48
N SER A 36 -16.47 -3.01 -14.31
CA SER A 36 -17.86 -2.56 -14.41
C SER A 36 -18.40 -1.87 -13.14
N TYR A 37 -17.53 -1.28 -12.30
CA TYR A 37 -17.94 -0.33 -11.29
C TYR A 37 -18.10 1.05 -11.95
N SER A 38 -19.15 1.79 -11.58
CA SER A 38 -19.36 3.16 -12.07
C SER A 38 -18.64 4.16 -11.18
N ILE A 39 -17.61 4.80 -11.69
CA ILE A 39 -16.88 5.84 -10.93
C ILE A 39 -17.71 7.12 -10.94
N GLN A 40 -18.39 7.38 -9.82
CA GLN A 40 -19.30 8.52 -9.67
C GLN A 40 -18.56 9.83 -9.45
N SER A 41 -17.51 9.80 -8.60
CA SER A 41 -16.76 11.02 -8.27
C SER A 41 -15.27 10.72 -8.01
N LEU A 42 -14.43 11.64 -8.45
CA LEU A 42 -13.00 11.68 -8.12
C LEU A 42 -12.68 12.97 -7.39
N VAL A 43 -12.22 12.85 -6.15
CA VAL A 43 -11.82 13.98 -5.31
C VAL A 43 -10.32 13.97 -5.10
N ALA A 44 -9.64 15.08 -5.39
CA ALA A 44 -8.21 15.25 -5.10
C ALA A 44 -7.98 16.59 -4.39
N ARG A 45 -6.76 16.85 -3.93
CA ARG A 45 -6.39 18.13 -3.31
C ARG A 45 -6.78 19.32 -4.21
N THR A 46 -6.58 19.20 -5.52
CA THR A 46 -6.98 20.21 -6.52
C THR A 46 -7.85 19.57 -7.61
N ALA A 47 -8.74 20.36 -8.20
CA ALA A 47 -9.56 19.91 -9.34
C ALA A 47 -8.69 19.49 -10.56
N ALA A 48 -7.53 20.14 -10.75
CA ALA A 48 -6.60 19.77 -11.82
C ALA A 48 -6.04 18.35 -11.62
N SER A 49 -5.67 17.97 -10.39
CA SER A 49 -5.22 16.62 -10.07
C SER A 49 -6.34 15.59 -10.26
N ALA A 50 -7.57 15.92 -9.85
CA ALA A 50 -8.71 15.02 -10.06
C ALA A 50 -9.05 14.84 -11.55
N ARG A 51 -8.99 15.91 -12.37
CA ARG A 51 -9.14 15.80 -13.84
C ARG A 51 -8.05 14.94 -14.47
N LYS A 52 -6.79 15.05 -14.00
CA LYS A 52 -5.70 14.18 -14.48
C LYS A 52 -5.99 12.71 -14.19
N ALA A 53 -6.56 12.39 -13.04
CA ALA A 53 -6.97 11.03 -12.70
C ALA A 53 -8.16 10.57 -13.57
N ALA A 54 -9.17 11.42 -13.78
CA ALA A 54 -10.34 11.12 -14.61
C ALA A 54 -9.97 10.73 -16.06
N LYS A 55 -9.02 11.44 -16.65
CA LYS A 55 -8.51 11.13 -18.01
C LYS A 55 -7.90 9.73 -18.18
N LEU A 56 -7.59 9.05 -17.08
CA LEU A 56 -7.06 7.68 -17.08
C LEU A 56 -8.16 6.62 -16.99
N LEU A 57 -9.40 7.00 -16.66
CA LEU A 57 -10.54 6.07 -16.58
C LEU A 57 -11.01 5.68 -17.98
N ASP A 58 -11.51 6.65 -18.69
CA ASP A 58 -11.86 6.57 -20.11
C ASP A 58 -11.66 7.97 -20.72
N PRO A 59 -10.83 8.12 -21.76
CA PRO A 59 -10.63 9.39 -22.43
C PRO A 59 -11.90 9.92 -23.12
N LEU A 60 -12.91 9.07 -23.35
CA LEU A 60 -14.16 9.39 -24.04
C LEU A 60 -15.36 9.50 -23.08
N ASP A 61 -15.23 9.04 -21.81
CA ASP A 61 -16.30 9.08 -20.82
C ASP A 61 -15.98 10.12 -19.72
N ASP A 62 -16.53 11.33 -19.86
CA ASP A 62 -16.39 12.45 -18.90
C ASP A 62 -17.53 12.42 -17.86
N THR A 63 -18.06 11.25 -17.50
CA THR A 63 -19.22 11.12 -16.60
C THR A 63 -18.87 11.26 -15.13
N ALA A 64 -17.62 10.99 -14.74
CA ALA A 64 -17.19 11.09 -13.34
C ALA A 64 -17.11 12.55 -12.89
N GLN A 65 -17.81 12.87 -11.79
CA GLN A 65 -17.69 14.19 -11.16
C GLN A 65 -16.26 14.43 -10.65
N VAL A 66 -15.67 15.56 -11.03
CA VAL A 66 -14.30 15.93 -10.64
C VAL A 66 -14.33 17.08 -9.63
N LEU A 67 -13.81 16.83 -8.42
CA LEU A 67 -13.85 17.77 -7.32
C LEU A 67 -12.47 18.08 -6.73
N ALA A 68 -12.29 19.32 -6.29
CA ALA A 68 -11.25 19.65 -5.31
C ALA A 68 -11.74 19.29 -3.89
N ALA A 69 -10.83 18.91 -2.99
CA ALA A 69 -11.17 18.53 -1.62
C ALA A 69 -11.98 19.60 -0.87
N LYS A 70 -11.70 20.89 -1.10
CA LYS A 70 -12.46 22.01 -0.52
C LYS A 70 -13.94 22.06 -0.93
N ASN A 71 -14.30 21.36 -2.00
CA ASN A 71 -15.65 21.28 -2.55
C ASN A 71 -16.34 19.93 -2.25
N LEU A 72 -15.87 19.20 -1.25
CA LEU A 72 -16.40 17.88 -0.86
C LEU A 72 -17.92 17.95 -0.58
N GLY A 73 -18.43 19.08 -0.13
CA GLY A 73 -19.86 19.33 0.09
C GLY A 73 -20.75 19.15 -1.14
N SER A 74 -20.19 19.23 -2.35
CA SER A 74 -20.91 19.02 -3.63
C SER A 74 -20.83 17.58 -4.14
N LEU A 75 -20.36 16.64 -3.32
CA LEU A 75 -20.15 15.24 -3.71
C LEU A 75 -21.47 14.56 -4.05
N GLN A 76 -21.51 13.89 -5.20
CA GLN A 76 -22.68 13.11 -5.61
C GLN A 76 -22.84 11.84 -4.75
N PRO A 77 -24.10 11.39 -4.56
CA PRO A 77 -24.37 10.15 -3.85
C PRO A 77 -23.71 8.93 -4.50
N ALA A 78 -23.22 7.99 -3.68
CA ALA A 78 -22.63 6.75 -4.16
C ALA A 78 -22.96 5.57 -3.21
N ASP A 79 -22.81 4.35 -3.68
CA ASP A 79 -22.97 3.13 -2.87
C ASP A 79 -21.73 2.85 -2.05
N LEU A 80 -20.55 3.20 -2.58
CA LEU A 80 -19.24 2.96 -2.00
C LEU A 80 -18.38 4.23 -2.03
N PHE A 81 -17.75 4.52 -0.90
CA PHE A 81 -16.78 5.59 -0.75
C PHE A 81 -15.42 4.99 -0.39
N LEU A 82 -14.43 5.16 -1.26
CA LEU A 82 -13.05 4.76 -1.01
C LEU A 82 -12.24 5.99 -0.59
N ILE A 83 -11.75 5.99 0.65
CA ILE A 83 -10.95 7.08 1.23
C ILE A 83 -9.48 6.68 1.13
N THR A 84 -8.80 7.26 0.16
CA THR A 84 -7.39 6.98 -0.21
C THR A 84 -6.49 8.21 0.02
N THR A 85 -6.91 9.09 0.92
CA THR A 85 -6.13 10.23 1.41
C THR A 85 -5.00 9.77 2.34
N PRO A 86 -3.99 10.62 2.62
CA PRO A 86 -3.04 10.38 3.69
C PRO A 86 -3.73 10.11 5.03
N ASP A 87 -3.10 9.33 5.90
CA ASP A 87 -3.67 8.84 7.16
C ASP A 87 -4.19 9.97 8.06
N ASP A 88 -3.44 11.07 8.15
CA ASP A 88 -3.80 12.27 8.92
C ASP A 88 -5.07 12.98 8.42
N GLN A 89 -5.50 12.72 7.19
CA GLN A 89 -6.68 13.33 6.56
C GLN A 89 -7.94 12.44 6.67
N ILE A 90 -7.81 11.14 6.96
CA ILE A 90 -8.93 10.20 6.91
C ILE A 90 -10.03 10.59 7.91
N ALA A 91 -9.68 10.94 9.15
CA ALA A 91 -10.64 11.35 10.17
C ALA A 91 -11.40 12.63 9.79
N HIS A 92 -10.68 13.61 9.19
CA HIS A 92 -11.29 14.84 8.69
C HIS A 92 -12.28 14.55 7.56
N VAL A 93 -11.89 13.77 6.56
CA VAL A 93 -12.76 13.36 5.46
C VAL A 93 -14.00 12.61 5.97
N ALA A 94 -13.83 11.69 6.91
CA ALA A 94 -14.95 10.97 7.51
C ALA A 94 -15.95 11.92 8.20
N SER A 95 -15.44 12.95 8.90
CA SER A 95 -16.26 13.95 9.56
C SER A 95 -17.01 14.83 8.56
N GLU A 96 -16.36 15.27 7.49
CA GLU A 96 -16.99 16.06 6.42
C GLU A 96 -18.08 15.24 5.69
N LEU A 97 -17.78 13.99 5.30
CA LEU A 97 -18.77 13.11 4.68
C LEU A 97 -19.98 12.86 5.59
N ALA A 98 -19.76 12.75 6.91
CA ALA A 98 -20.85 12.56 7.87
C ALA A 98 -21.80 13.75 7.99
N ARG A 99 -21.39 14.95 7.59
CA ARG A 99 -22.21 16.17 7.57
C ARG A 99 -23.09 16.28 6.32
N LEU A 100 -22.76 15.53 5.26
CA LEU A 100 -23.51 15.61 4.00
C LEU A 100 -24.88 14.94 4.17
N GLU A 101 -25.92 15.64 3.73
CA GLU A 101 -27.31 15.12 3.81
C GLU A 101 -27.60 14.11 2.71
N ASN A 102 -27.10 14.33 1.51
CA ASN A 102 -27.40 13.55 0.29
C ASN A 102 -26.21 12.67 -0.14
N THR A 103 -25.88 11.66 0.68
CA THR A 103 -24.78 10.73 0.34
C THR A 103 -25.24 9.38 -0.19
N ARG A 104 -26.56 9.13 -0.25
CA ARG A 104 -27.14 7.83 -0.63
C ARG A 104 -27.51 7.82 -2.10
N ALA A 105 -26.89 6.93 -2.88
CA ALA A 105 -27.30 6.68 -4.26
C ALA A 105 -28.58 5.82 -4.33
N ARG A 106 -28.88 5.04 -3.27
CA ARG A 106 -30.02 4.11 -3.19
C ARG A 106 -30.64 4.13 -1.79
N ALA A 107 -31.71 3.35 -1.60
CA ALA A 107 -32.36 3.15 -0.30
C ALA A 107 -31.43 2.56 0.76
N GLN A 108 -30.38 1.84 0.37
CA GLN A 108 -29.40 1.28 1.28
C GLN A 108 -28.37 2.32 1.72
N LYS A 109 -27.88 2.17 2.97
CA LYS A 109 -26.83 3.02 3.50
C LYS A 109 -25.49 2.74 2.79
N PRO A 110 -24.66 3.77 2.52
CA PRO A 110 -23.39 3.59 1.86
C PRO A 110 -22.39 2.78 2.69
N THR A 111 -21.39 2.24 2.01
CA THR A 111 -20.19 1.67 2.63
C THR A 111 -19.02 2.62 2.44
N ALA A 112 -18.26 2.90 3.50
CA ALA A 112 -17.02 3.64 3.45
C ALA A 112 -15.84 2.75 3.82
N LEU A 113 -14.83 2.69 2.96
CA LEU A 113 -13.60 1.95 3.18
C LEU A 113 -12.41 2.88 3.05
N HIS A 114 -11.51 2.89 4.02
CA HIS A 114 -10.23 3.57 3.86
C HIS A 114 -9.10 2.59 3.52
N THR A 115 -7.99 3.12 3.00
CA THR A 115 -6.87 2.30 2.54
C THR A 115 -5.62 2.38 3.42
N SER A 116 -5.71 2.97 4.62
CA SER A 116 -4.60 3.00 5.56
C SER A 116 -4.24 1.58 6.05
N GLY A 117 -2.95 1.27 6.06
CA GLY A 117 -2.43 0.05 6.67
C GLY A 117 -2.31 0.14 8.19
N ALA A 118 -2.16 1.35 8.75
CA ALA A 118 -1.92 1.58 10.17
C ALA A 118 -3.18 1.87 10.97
N LEU A 119 -4.17 2.58 10.37
CA LEU A 119 -5.40 2.97 11.05
C LEU A 119 -6.46 1.86 10.98
N SER A 120 -7.22 1.70 12.06
CA SER A 120 -8.41 0.83 12.08
C SER A 120 -9.65 1.54 11.53
N ALA A 121 -10.73 0.78 11.25
CA ALA A 121 -12.02 1.33 10.83
C ALA A 121 -12.65 2.28 11.86
N GLU A 122 -12.14 2.33 13.10
CA GLU A 122 -12.60 3.26 14.13
C GLU A 122 -12.41 4.73 13.71
N VAL A 123 -11.43 5.04 12.86
CA VAL A 123 -11.25 6.39 12.31
C VAL A 123 -12.48 6.88 11.53
N LEU A 124 -13.33 5.95 11.04
CA LEU A 124 -14.59 6.22 10.35
C LEU A 124 -15.81 6.26 11.29
N ALA A 125 -15.62 6.33 12.62
CA ALA A 125 -16.71 6.38 13.59
C ALA A 125 -17.77 7.48 13.31
N PRO A 126 -17.46 8.68 12.79
CA PRO A 126 -18.47 9.65 12.40
C PRO A 126 -19.47 9.12 11.36
N LEU A 127 -19.01 8.35 10.37
CA LEU A 127 -19.85 7.74 9.34
C LEU A 127 -20.68 6.59 9.93
N ARG A 128 -20.09 5.76 10.79
CA ARG A 128 -20.79 4.67 11.48
C ARG A 128 -21.95 5.21 12.33
N LYS A 129 -21.78 6.34 13.02
CA LYS A 129 -22.88 7.03 13.74
C LYS A 129 -24.02 7.46 12.82
N ARG A 130 -23.74 7.72 11.55
CA ARG A 130 -24.76 7.98 10.51
C ARG A 130 -25.35 6.68 9.94
N GLY A 131 -24.90 5.52 10.43
CA GLY A 131 -25.34 4.19 10.07
C GLY A 131 -24.75 3.68 8.76
N TRP A 132 -23.60 4.22 8.29
CA TRP A 132 -22.84 3.64 7.20
C TRP A 132 -22.13 2.36 7.66
N SER A 133 -21.88 1.46 6.71
CA SER A 133 -20.94 0.38 6.95
C SER A 133 -19.52 0.91 6.78
N THR A 134 -18.63 0.57 7.72
CA THR A 134 -17.27 1.13 7.75
C THR A 134 -16.21 0.04 7.87
N GLY A 135 -15.11 0.22 7.13
CA GLY A 135 -14.00 -0.72 7.12
C GLY A 135 -12.71 -0.15 6.55
N SER A 136 -11.71 -1.00 6.51
CA SER A 136 -10.40 -0.76 5.92
C SER A 136 -10.08 -1.85 4.91
N ILE A 137 -9.50 -1.47 3.77
CA ILE A 137 -8.92 -2.37 2.76
C ILE A 137 -7.53 -1.84 2.38
N HIS A 138 -6.48 -2.46 2.84
CA HIS A 138 -5.11 -2.00 2.58
C HIS A 138 -4.38 -2.96 1.65
N PRO A 139 -3.97 -2.53 0.43
CA PRO A 139 -3.19 -3.36 -0.49
C PRO A 139 -1.73 -3.45 -0.03
N LEU A 140 -1.22 -4.67 0.09
CA LEU A 140 0.20 -4.95 0.32
C LEU A 140 0.93 -4.95 -1.02
N ILE A 141 1.09 -3.77 -1.59
CA ILE A 141 1.80 -3.56 -2.85
C ILE A 141 2.44 -2.17 -2.87
N SER A 142 3.60 -2.07 -3.50
CA SER A 142 4.27 -0.78 -3.71
C SER A 142 3.64 -0.04 -4.88
N VAL A 143 2.83 0.97 -4.57
CA VAL A 143 2.13 1.79 -5.58
C VAL A 143 3.03 2.93 -6.02
N SER A 144 3.80 2.71 -7.10
CA SER A 144 4.70 3.71 -7.66
C SER A 144 4.01 4.71 -8.61
N GLY A 145 2.85 4.33 -9.19
CA GLY A 145 2.10 5.17 -10.13
C GLY A 145 0.61 4.78 -10.21
N SER A 146 -0.15 5.57 -10.97
CA SER A 146 -1.59 5.38 -11.20
C SER A 146 -1.93 4.16 -12.09
N THR A 147 -0.95 3.58 -12.74
CA THR A 147 -1.08 2.37 -13.58
C THR A 147 -0.52 1.13 -12.89
N THR A 148 -0.25 1.18 -11.58
CA THR A 148 0.21 0.01 -10.82
C THR A 148 -0.85 -1.09 -10.88
N ALA A 149 -0.47 -2.26 -11.38
CA ALA A 149 -1.34 -3.44 -11.38
C ALA A 149 -1.63 -3.88 -9.94
N LEU A 150 -2.90 -4.14 -9.64
CA LEU A 150 -3.37 -4.57 -8.32
C LEU A 150 -3.67 -6.08 -8.29
N ASP A 151 -3.60 -6.74 -9.46
CA ASP A 151 -3.81 -8.17 -9.60
C ASP A 151 -2.77 -8.98 -8.82
N GLY A 152 -3.20 -10.07 -8.20
CA GLY A 152 -2.35 -10.92 -7.37
C GLY A 152 -1.97 -10.34 -6.00
N ALA A 153 -2.24 -9.06 -5.72
CA ALA A 153 -1.89 -8.43 -4.46
C ALA A 153 -2.64 -9.04 -3.27
N PHE A 154 -1.98 -9.09 -2.12
CA PHE A 154 -2.64 -9.38 -0.85
C PHE A 154 -3.21 -8.09 -0.24
N TRP A 155 -4.37 -8.23 0.42
CA TRP A 155 -5.09 -7.10 1.00
C TRP A 155 -5.49 -7.41 2.44
N SER A 156 -5.08 -6.59 3.39
CA SER A 156 -5.65 -6.67 4.73
C SER A 156 -7.03 -6.01 4.74
N ILE A 157 -8.00 -6.70 5.37
CA ILE A 157 -9.36 -6.18 5.50
C ILE A 157 -9.82 -6.24 6.95
N GLU A 158 -10.53 -5.19 7.38
CA GLU A 158 -11.07 -5.05 8.73
C GLU A 158 -12.30 -4.16 8.67
N GLY A 159 -13.26 -4.32 9.59
CA GLY A 159 -14.47 -3.51 9.67
C GLY A 159 -15.72 -4.28 10.10
N ASP A 160 -16.90 -3.69 9.93
CA ASP A 160 -18.18 -4.37 10.19
C ASP A 160 -18.49 -5.45 9.13
N LYS A 161 -19.49 -6.29 9.40
CA LYS A 161 -19.86 -7.43 8.53
C LYS A 161 -20.13 -7.04 7.08
N THR A 162 -20.78 -5.90 6.85
CA THR A 162 -21.11 -5.44 5.49
C THR A 162 -19.86 -4.90 4.80
N ALA A 163 -19.06 -4.08 5.48
CA ALA A 163 -17.80 -3.56 4.98
C ALA A 163 -16.81 -4.70 4.62
N LEU A 164 -16.72 -5.74 5.46
CA LEU A 164 -15.91 -6.93 5.17
C LEU A 164 -16.39 -7.65 3.90
N ARG A 165 -17.72 -7.82 3.73
CA ARG A 165 -18.27 -8.45 2.52
C ARG A 165 -17.97 -7.63 1.27
N VAL A 166 -18.19 -6.32 1.32
CA VAL A 166 -17.91 -5.39 0.22
C VAL A 166 -16.42 -5.39 -0.10
N GLY A 167 -15.57 -5.27 0.92
CA GLY A 167 -14.11 -5.30 0.76
C GLY A 167 -13.60 -6.60 0.13
N LYS A 168 -14.10 -7.76 0.57
CA LYS A 168 -13.76 -9.07 -0.04
C LYS A 168 -14.18 -9.15 -1.52
N THR A 169 -15.35 -8.61 -1.84
CA THR A 169 -15.83 -8.58 -3.22
C THR A 169 -14.91 -7.73 -4.09
N ILE A 170 -14.60 -6.50 -3.67
CA ILE A 170 -13.68 -5.60 -4.38
C ILE A 170 -12.32 -6.27 -4.60
N VAL A 171 -11.72 -6.82 -3.54
CA VAL A 171 -10.40 -7.46 -3.62
C VAL A 171 -10.42 -8.63 -4.61
N ARG A 172 -11.44 -9.49 -4.56
CA ARG A 172 -11.62 -10.59 -5.52
C ARG A 172 -11.77 -10.08 -6.95
N ASP A 173 -12.60 -9.07 -7.17
CA ASP A 173 -12.88 -8.52 -8.51
C ASP A 173 -11.64 -7.85 -9.10
N LEU A 174 -10.73 -7.34 -8.25
CA LEU A 174 -9.40 -6.82 -8.61
C LEU A 174 -8.33 -7.93 -8.77
N GLY A 175 -8.71 -9.22 -8.68
CA GLY A 175 -7.77 -10.34 -8.79
C GLY A 175 -6.89 -10.57 -7.56
N GLY A 176 -7.14 -9.86 -6.46
CA GLY A 176 -6.35 -9.92 -5.23
C GLY A 176 -6.79 -11.05 -4.26
N LYS A 177 -6.03 -11.20 -3.19
CA LYS A 177 -6.31 -12.13 -2.08
C LYS A 177 -6.47 -11.34 -0.78
N SER A 178 -7.58 -11.55 -0.06
CA SER A 178 -7.82 -10.87 1.20
C SER A 178 -7.48 -11.73 2.41
N PHE A 179 -7.00 -11.09 3.47
CA PHE A 179 -6.83 -11.66 4.80
C PHE A 179 -7.27 -10.64 5.87
N SER A 180 -7.52 -11.10 7.08
CA SER A 180 -7.96 -10.24 8.18
C SER A 180 -6.85 -10.02 9.18
N ILE A 181 -6.77 -8.79 9.70
CA ILE A 181 -5.90 -8.37 10.81
C ILE A 181 -6.81 -7.80 11.90
N ARG A 182 -6.52 -8.08 13.17
CA ARG A 182 -7.21 -7.43 14.29
C ARG A 182 -6.88 -5.93 14.28
N SER A 183 -7.85 -5.12 14.68
CA SER A 183 -7.71 -3.65 14.67
C SER A 183 -6.50 -3.16 15.46
N GLU A 184 -6.25 -3.78 16.64
CA GLU A 184 -5.11 -3.47 17.50
C GLU A 184 -3.74 -3.81 16.92
N ASP A 185 -3.68 -4.79 15.99
CA ASP A 185 -2.43 -5.25 15.37
C ASP A 185 -2.05 -4.44 14.12
N LYS A 186 -2.92 -3.57 13.61
CA LYS A 186 -2.66 -2.81 12.38
C LYS A 186 -1.37 -1.99 12.40
N PRO A 187 -1.00 -1.29 13.49
CA PRO A 187 0.28 -0.57 13.51
C PRO A 187 1.49 -1.50 13.33
N LEU A 188 1.50 -2.67 13.98
CA LEU A 188 2.58 -3.65 13.85
C LEU A 188 2.61 -4.27 12.45
N TYR A 189 1.45 -4.64 11.94
CA TYR A 189 1.30 -5.12 10.57
C TYR A 189 1.84 -4.11 9.53
N HIS A 190 1.48 -2.83 9.67
CA HIS A 190 1.94 -1.81 8.74
C HIS A 190 3.45 -1.55 8.87
N ALA A 191 3.98 -1.57 10.10
CA ALA A 191 5.43 -1.50 10.31
C ALA A 191 6.17 -2.65 9.60
N ALA A 192 5.63 -3.87 9.63
CA ALA A 192 6.20 -5.01 8.90
C ALA A 192 6.17 -4.78 7.37
N ALA A 193 5.07 -4.23 6.85
CA ALA A 193 4.97 -3.86 5.44
C ALA A 193 5.99 -2.77 5.03
N VAL A 194 6.17 -1.75 5.87
CA VAL A 194 7.19 -0.70 5.66
C VAL A 194 8.60 -1.28 5.69
N MET A 195 8.88 -2.19 6.61
CA MET A 195 10.20 -2.86 6.70
C MET A 195 10.50 -3.70 5.45
N SER A 196 9.51 -4.38 4.89
CA SER A 196 9.70 -5.23 3.71
C SER A 196 9.67 -4.50 2.38
N ALA A 197 9.29 -3.22 2.35
CA ALA A 197 9.21 -2.41 1.13
C ALA A 197 10.02 -1.11 1.24
N GLY A 198 9.52 -0.10 1.96
CA GLY A 198 10.15 1.22 2.03
C GLY A 198 11.57 1.18 2.60
N ASN A 199 11.79 0.40 3.67
CA ASN A 199 13.11 0.27 4.29
C ASN A 199 14.11 -0.50 3.40
N VAL A 200 13.64 -1.41 2.53
CA VAL A 200 14.52 -2.05 1.53
C VAL A 200 15.03 -1.02 0.52
N VAL A 201 14.18 -0.06 0.12
CA VAL A 201 14.62 1.05 -0.77
C VAL A 201 15.65 1.92 -0.07
N ALA A 202 15.45 2.27 1.20
CA ALA A 202 16.41 3.07 1.98
C ALA A 202 17.75 2.33 2.16
N LEU A 203 17.71 1.03 2.48
CA LEU A 203 18.91 0.20 2.59
C LEU A 203 19.67 0.12 1.26
N PHE A 204 18.94 -0.03 0.15
CA PHE A 204 19.54 -0.05 -1.18
C PHE A 204 20.22 1.29 -1.53
N ASP A 205 19.62 2.41 -1.10
CA ASP A 205 20.19 3.75 -1.30
C ASP A 205 21.52 3.91 -0.55
N VAL A 206 21.61 3.48 0.72
CA VAL A 206 22.87 3.45 1.47
C VAL A 206 23.95 2.60 0.77
N ALA A 207 23.56 1.43 0.24
CA ALA A 207 24.50 0.59 -0.51
C ALA A 207 24.97 1.25 -1.81
N LEU A 208 24.13 2.05 -2.51
CA LEU A 208 24.55 2.86 -3.66
C LEU A 208 25.59 3.90 -3.23
N GLU A 209 25.38 4.63 -2.14
CA GLU A 209 26.31 5.61 -1.62
C GLU A 209 27.68 4.98 -1.30
N MET A 210 27.69 3.79 -0.71
CA MET A 210 28.93 3.07 -0.43
C MET A 210 29.71 2.75 -1.72
N LEU A 211 29.06 2.31 -2.80
CA LEU A 211 29.72 2.09 -4.08
C LEU A 211 30.17 3.40 -4.76
N MET A 212 29.45 4.49 -4.57
CA MET A 212 29.88 5.82 -5.03
C MET A 212 31.14 6.27 -4.31
N GLN A 213 31.32 5.98 -3.03
CA GLN A 213 32.58 6.20 -2.30
C GLN A 213 33.74 5.35 -2.83
N CYS A 214 33.45 4.24 -3.51
CA CYS A 214 34.46 3.45 -4.24
C CYS A 214 34.78 4.02 -5.65
N GLY A 215 34.27 5.21 -6.00
CA GLY A 215 34.56 5.88 -7.29
C GLY A 215 33.62 5.55 -8.44
N LEU A 216 32.51 4.84 -8.17
CA LEU A 216 31.49 4.55 -9.19
C LEU A 216 30.44 5.68 -9.26
N ASP A 217 29.95 5.99 -10.45
CA ASP A 217 28.77 6.83 -10.58
C ASP A 217 27.49 6.10 -10.15
N ARG A 218 26.45 6.86 -9.76
CA ARG A 218 25.19 6.31 -9.21
C ARG A 218 24.48 5.35 -10.18
N LYS A 219 24.55 5.60 -11.48
CA LYS A 219 23.90 4.75 -12.49
C LYS A 219 24.60 3.39 -12.58
N THR A 220 25.93 3.41 -12.61
CA THR A 220 26.77 2.20 -12.60
C THR A 220 26.58 1.40 -11.29
N ALA A 221 26.65 2.07 -10.13
CA ALA A 221 26.42 1.43 -8.83
C ALA A 221 25.05 0.73 -8.78
N ARG A 222 23.98 1.39 -9.27
CA ARG A 222 22.65 0.82 -9.36
C ARG A 222 22.60 -0.41 -10.28
N SER A 223 23.22 -0.36 -11.45
CA SER A 223 23.22 -1.48 -12.39
C SER A 223 23.97 -2.71 -11.86
N ILE A 224 24.95 -2.51 -10.97
CA ILE A 224 25.70 -3.58 -10.30
C ILE A 224 24.87 -4.20 -9.15
N LEU A 225 24.25 -3.38 -8.29
CA LEU A 225 23.59 -3.87 -7.09
C LEU A 225 22.18 -4.42 -7.35
N LEU A 226 21.47 -3.94 -8.36
CA LEU A 226 20.10 -4.36 -8.62
C LEU A 226 19.97 -5.87 -8.92
N PRO A 227 20.82 -6.50 -9.73
CA PRO A 227 20.79 -7.95 -9.94
C PRO A 227 21.07 -8.75 -8.64
N LEU A 228 21.96 -8.25 -7.78
CA LEU A 228 22.23 -8.87 -6.48
C LEU A 228 20.99 -8.85 -5.56
N LEU A 229 20.32 -7.70 -5.49
CA LEU A 229 19.06 -7.59 -4.74
C LEU A 229 17.98 -8.51 -5.31
N ALA A 230 17.81 -8.56 -6.63
CA ALA A 230 16.85 -9.45 -7.29
C ALA A 230 17.13 -10.93 -6.99
N SER A 231 18.40 -11.34 -6.99
CA SER A 231 18.81 -12.69 -6.60
C SER A 231 18.46 -13.00 -5.14
N THR A 232 18.61 -12.02 -4.25
CA THR A 232 18.23 -12.18 -2.82
C THR A 232 16.73 -12.37 -2.68
N VAL A 233 15.92 -11.57 -3.37
CA VAL A 233 14.45 -11.71 -3.39
C VAL A 233 14.07 -13.10 -3.92
N HIS A 234 14.65 -13.53 -5.02
CA HIS A 234 14.39 -14.86 -5.58
C HIS A 234 14.72 -16.01 -4.60
N ASN A 235 15.80 -15.89 -3.82
CA ASN A 235 16.09 -16.87 -2.76
C ASN A 235 14.99 -16.90 -1.68
N LEU A 236 14.41 -15.77 -1.33
CA LEU A 236 13.32 -15.68 -0.34
C LEU A 236 11.98 -16.22 -0.86
N GLU A 237 11.78 -16.35 -2.17
CA GLU A 237 10.57 -16.95 -2.75
C GLU A 237 10.49 -18.47 -2.45
N THR A 238 11.63 -19.12 -2.28
CA THR A 238 11.73 -20.59 -2.19
C THR A 238 12.33 -21.10 -0.88
N LYS A 239 12.89 -20.21 -0.05
CA LYS A 239 13.62 -20.58 1.18
C LYS A 239 13.21 -19.70 2.34
N ASP A 240 13.21 -20.27 3.54
CA ASP A 240 13.12 -19.48 4.76
C ASP A 240 14.32 -18.52 4.90
N PRO A 241 14.17 -17.37 5.61
CA PRO A 241 15.23 -16.39 5.77
C PRO A 241 16.57 -16.95 6.24
N ALA A 242 16.57 -17.93 7.13
CA ALA A 242 17.79 -18.59 7.60
C ALA A 242 18.53 -19.35 6.48
N ALA A 243 17.79 -20.02 5.60
CA ALA A 243 18.34 -20.76 4.47
C ALA A 243 18.64 -19.85 3.26
N ALA A 244 17.97 -18.72 3.14
CA ALA A 244 18.21 -17.72 2.10
C ALA A 244 19.43 -16.84 2.40
N LEU A 245 19.81 -16.72 3.69
CA LEU A 245 20.96 -15.90 4.10
C LEU A 245 22.26 -16.54 3.61
N THR A 246 23.06 -15.75 2.91
CA THR A 246 24.36 -16.14 2.38
C THR A 246 25.43 -15.12 2.79
N GLY A 247 26.68 -15.36 2.42
CA GLY A 247 27.79 -14.40 2.60
C GLY A 247 28.42 -14.43 3.99
N THR A 248 28.95 -13.29 4.38
CA THR A 248 29.88 -13.11 5.53
C THR A 248 29.29 -13.58 6.87
N PHE A 249 28.08 -13.18 7.20
CA PHE A 249 27.44 -13.57 8.46
C PHE A 249 27.01 -15.04 8.48
N ALA A 250 26.55 -15.58 7.35
CA ALA A 250 26.18 -16.99 7.24
C ALA A 250 27.38 -17.94 7.46
N ARG A 251 28.59 -17.50 7.06
CA ARG A 251 29.81 -18.28 7.20
C ARG A 251 30.57 -18.00 8.51
N GLY A 252 30.19 -16.96 9.26
CA GLY A 252 30.91 -16.55 10.45
C GLY A 252 32.32 -15.98 10.16
N ASP A 253 32.49 -15.24 9.06
CA ASP A 253 33.79 -14.74 8.57
C ASP A 253 34.25 -13.50 9.38
N ILE A 254 34.93 -13.74 10.50
CA ILE A 254 35.36 -12.72 11.45
C ILE A 254 36.28 -11.67 10.81
N GLU A 255 37.25 -12.08 10.01
CA GLU A 255 38.22 -11.16 9.42
C GLU A 255 37.58 -10.24 8.37
N THR A 256 36.58 -10.72 7.64
CA THR A 256 35.82 -9.90 6.72
C THR A 256 34.95 -8.89 7.48
N VAL A 257 34.30 -9.30 8.57
CA VAL A 257 33.55 -8.37 9.44
C VAL A 257 34.43 -7.26 9.99
N LYS A 258 35.64 -7.58 10.48
CA LYS A 258 36.62 -6.56 10.95
C LYS A 258 36.94 -5.54 9.85
N ARG A 259 37.21 -6.00 8.63
CA ARG A 259 37.52 -5.12 7.50
C ARG A 259 36.32 -4.22 7.16
N HIS A 260 35.11 -4.76 7.15
CA HIS A 260 33.89 -3.98 6.91
C HIS A 260 33.70 -2.91 7.97
N LEU A 261 33.77 -3.25 9.26
CA LEU A 261 33.65 -2.29 10.37
C LEU A 261 34.70 -1.17 10.28
N LYS A 262 35.96 -1.50 9.91
CA LYS A 262 37.01 -0.51 9.69
C LYS A 262 36.68 0.42 8.52
N ALA A 263 36.20 -0.11 7.40
CA ALA A 263 35.88 0.67 6.21
C ALA A 263 34.69 1.61 6.44
N LEU A 264 33.72 1.18 7.25
CA LEU A 264 32.49 1.93 7.53
C LEU A 264 32.66 3.04 8.57
N LYS A 265 33.83 3.17 9.24
CA LYS A 265 34.04 4.17 10.31
C LYS A 265 33.75 5.61 9.91
N THR A 266 33.92 5.94 8.65
CA THR A 266 33.69 7.28 8.09
C THR A 266 32.26 7.53 7.67
N ASN A 267 31.41 6.49 7.62
CA ASN A 267 29.99 6.57 7.26
C ASN A 267 29.16 6.03 8.44
N LYS A 268 28.74 6.94 9.32
CA LYS A 268 28.03 6.58 10.58
C LYS A 268 26.72 5.84 10.32
N ASP A 269 25.92 6.30 9.38
CA ASP A 269 24.62 5.72 9.08
C ASP A 269 24.77 4.28 8.53
N ALA A 270 25.68 4.10 7.58
CA ALA A 270 26.00 2.76 7.06
C ALA A 270 26.56 1.83 8.14
N LEU A 271 27.39 2.35 9.05
CA LEU A 271 27.95 1.57 10.16
C LEU A 271 26.86 1.11 11.13
N GLU A 272 25.95 1.99 11.52
CA GLU A 272 24.83 1.64 12.40
C GLU A 272 23.91 0.60 11.78
N LEU A 273 23.53 0.80 10.52
CA LEU A 273 22.71 -0.17 9.77
C LEU A 273 23.41 -1.51 9.62
N TYR A 274 24.69 -1.52 9.28
CA TYR A 274 25.49 -2.74 9.15
C TYR A 274 25.54 -3.53 10.46
N ARG A 275 25.73 -2.86 11.59
CA ARG A 275 25.76 -3.46 12.93
C ARG A 275 24.41 -4.06 13.30
N LEU A 276 23.33 -3.27 13.15
CA LEU A 276 21.97 -3.72 13.49
C LEU A 276 21.55 -4.94 12.66
N LEU A 277 21.74 -4.85 11.34
CA LEU A 277 21.39 -5.94 10.42
C LEU A 277 22.34 -7.13 10.57
N GLY A 278 23.63 -6.90 10.86
CA GLY A 278 24.58 -7.97 11.18
C GLY A 278 24.16 -8.77 12.41
N LYS A 279 23.80 -8.11 13.51
CA LYS A 279 23.24 -8.75 14.71
C LYS A 279 21.97 -9.54 14.40
N ARG A 280 21.09 -8.98 13.55
CA ARG A 280 19.88 -9.68 13.13
C ARG A 280 20.19 -10.91 12.27
N SER A 281 21.18 -10.82 11.39
CA SER A 281 21.64 -11.94 10.56
C SER A 281 22.21 -13.08 11.39
N LEU A 282 22.96 -12.77 12.46
CA LEU A 282 23.50 -13.79 13.39
C LEU A 282 22.40 -14.58 14.11
N LYS A 283 21.21 -13.99 14.34
CA LYS A 283 20.07 -14.74 14.89
C LYS A 283 19.47 -15.76 13.92
N LEU A 284 19.81 -15.71 12.65
CA LEU A 284 19.39 -16.66 11.62
C LEU A 284 20.41 -17.77 11.35
N THR A 285 21.59 -17.69 11.97
CA THR A 285 22.70 -18.62 11.78
C THR A 285 23.06 -19.34 13.08
N LYS A 286 24.12 -20.15 13.05
CA LYS A 286 24.75 -20.67 14.26
C LYS A 286 25.36 -19.50 15.06
N ASP A 287 25.48 -19.68 16.37
CA ASP A 287 26.06 -18.66 17.24
C ASP A 287 27.51 -18.33 16.86
N HIS A 288 27.82 -17.02 16.77
CA HIS A 288 29.16 -16.48 16.47
C HIS A 288 29.49 -15.38 17.48
N PRO A 289 29.80 -15.73 18.77
CA PRO A 289 29.94 -14.79 19.87
C PRO A 289 31.01 -13.71 19.62
N GLN A 290 32.09 -14.05 18.93
CA GLN A 290 33.12 -13.07 18.58
C GLN A 290 32.64 -11.98 17.65
N ILE A 291 31.83 -12.35 16.65
CA ILE A 291 31.24 -11.35 15.72
C ILE A 291 30.21 -10.49 16.46
N THR A 292 29.39 -11.10 17.34
CA THR A 292 28.44 -10.36 18.18
C THR A 292 29.16 -9.32 19.03
N GLN A 293 30.21 -9.68 19.71
CA GLN A 293 31.02 -8.76 20.52
C GLN A 293 31.60 -7.60 19.69
N MET A 294 32.10 -7.89 18.48
CA MET A 294 32.60 -6.87 17.55
C MET A 294 31.52 -5.88 17.09
N LEU A 295 30.30 -6.37 16.86
CA LEU A 295 29.17 -5.51 16.46
C LEU A 295 28.65 -4.68 17.66
N ASP A 296 28.95 -5.02 18.90
CA ASP A 296 28.59 -4.29 20.14
C ASP A 296 29.61 -3.22 20.55
N SER A 297 30.88 -3.41 20.24
CA SER A 297 32.02 -2.68 20.84
C SER A 297 32.48 -1.42 20.09
N VAL A 298 31.69 -0.86 19.15
CA VAL A 298 32.08 0.37 18.42
C VAL A 298 31.12 1.52 18.68
#